data_0373d33d1f92e9402cd0a42697f66ed6
#
_entry.id   0373d33d1f92e9402cd0a42697f66ed6
#
_cell.length_a   1.000
_cell.length_b   1.000
_cell.length_c   1.000
_cell.angle_alpha   90.00
_cell.angle_beta   90.00
_cell.angle_gamma   90.00
#
_symmetry.space_group_name_H-M   'P 1'
#
loop_
_entity.id
_entity.type
_entity.pdbx_description
1 polymer ?
#
loop_
_entity_poly.entity_id
_entity_poly.type
_entity_poly.pdbx_seq_one_letter_code
_entity_poly.pdbx_strand_id
1 'polypeptide(L)'
;CADKTESAYTGEVSAKMVASTGAQYVILGHSERRAYYHETPEILKEKVLLALANGLTPIFCIGEVLEEREAGKHFDVVKAQVEESLFNLSAEDFGKIILAYEPVWAIGTGKTATADQAQEIHAFIRKPSNAAELFAKPDVDGGLIGGAALKADSFMGIITAF
;
A
#
# COMPACT_ATOMS: atom_id res chain seq x y z
N CYS A 1 -4.43 -5.50 10.30
CA CYS A 1 -5.51 -6.30 10.89
C CYS A 1 -5.44 -7.74 10.39
N ALA A 2 -6.18 -8.62 11.04
CA ALA A 2 -6.33 -10.01 10.63
C ALA A 2 -7.13 -10.16 9.34
N ASP A 3 -6.97 -11.30 8.66
CA ASP A 3 -7.76 -11.74 7.50
C ASP A 3 -9.02 -12.54 7.91
N LYS A 4 -9.45 -12.39 9.17
CA LYS A 4 -10.61 -13.06 9.75
C LYS A 4 -11.51 -12.08 10.48
N THR A 5 -12.81 -12.37 10.50
CA THR A 5 -13.81 -11.50 11.14
C THR A 5 -13.84 -11.67 12.65
N GLU A 6 -14.10 -12.88 13.10
CA GLU A 6 -14.26 -13.24 14.52
C GLU A 6 -13.86 -14.70 14.70
N SER A 7 -13.34 -15.09 15.83
CA SER A 7 -13.14 -16.44 16.38
C SER A 7 -11.88 -16.53 17.25
N ALA A 8 -11.44 -17.76 17.56
CA ALA A 8 -10.31 -18.07 18.43
C ALA A 8 -8.95 -17.85 17.72
N TYR A 9 -8.68 -16.63 17.28
CA TYR A 9 -7.41 -16.22 16.69
C TYR A 9 -6.59 -15.42 17.72
N THR A 10 -6.08 -16.09 18.71
CA THR A 10 -5.33 -15.47 19.83
C THR A 10 -4.16 -14.65 19.32
N GLY A 11 -4.10 -13.38 19.72
CA GLY A 11 -3.06 -12.43 19.31
C GLY A 11 -3.42 -11.60 18.06
N GLU A 12 -4.49 -11.93 17.35
CA GLU A 12 -4.93 -11.18 16.16
C GLU A 12 -5.89 -10.02 16.52
N VAL A 13 -5.85 -8.98 15.71
CA VAL A 13 -6.73 -7.81 15.81
C VAL A 13 -7.57 -7.72 14.54
N SER A 14 -8.89 -7.87 14.66
CA SER A 14 -9.79 -7.82 13.49
C SER A 14 -9.97 -6.39 12.95
N ALA A 15 -10.44 -6.27 11.69
CA ALA A 15 -10.79 -4.97 11.10
C ALA A 15 -11.87 -4.24 11.92
N LYS A 16 -12.84 -4.98 12.47
CA LYS A 16 -13.89 -4.45 13.36
C LYS A 16 -13.30 -3.84 14.65
N MET A 17 -12.31 -4.51 15.25
CA MET A 17 -11.61 -3.97 16.43
C MET A 17 -10.82 -2.70 16.07
N VAL A 18 -10.15 -2.66 14.92
CA VAL A 18 -9.47 -1.45 14.46
C VAL A 18 -10.47 -0.32 14.27
N ALA A 19 -11.57 -0.54 13.57
CA ALA A 19 -12.62 0.46 13.35
C ALA A 19 -13.22 0.98 14.68
N SER A 20 -13.38 0.12 15.69
CA SER A 20 -13.93 0.50 17.00
C SER A 20 -13.06 1.50 17.79
N THR A 21 -11.79 1.67 17.43
CA THR A 21 -10.90 2.69 18.00
C THR A 21 -11.12 4.08 17.42
N GLY A 22 -11.96 4.23 16.39
CA GLY A 22 -12.16 5.47 15.64
C GLY A 22 -11.14 5.66 14.50
N ALA A 23 -10.29 4.67 14.23
CA ALA A 23 -9.41 4.70 13.06
C ALA A 23 -10.24 4.73 11.77
N GLN A 24 -9.82 5.55 10.82
CA GLN A 24 -10.45 5.67 9.49
C GLN A 24 -9.65 4.92 8.41
N TYR A 25 -8.37 4.74 8.62
CA TYR A 25 -7.44 4.15 7.66
C TYR A 25 -6.73 2.94 8.26
N VAL A 26 -6.34 2.01 7.39
CA VAL A 26 -5.53 0.85 7.79
C VAL A 26 -4.47 0.56 6.72
N ILE A 27 -3.21 0.46 7.14
CA ILE A 27 -2.09 0.09 6.25
C ILE A 27 -2.11 -1.43 6.05
N LEU A 28 -2.12 -1.87 4.80
CA LEU A 28 -2.11 -3.28 4.39
C LEU A 28 -1.01 -3.53 3.35
N GLY A 29 -0.45 -4.73 3.35
CA GLY A 29 0.52 -5.15 2.34
C GLY A 29 1.90 -4.51 2.46
N HIS A 30 2.24 -3.89 3.60
CA HIS A 30 3.59 -3.36 3.86
C HIS A 30 4.65 -4.43 3.62
N SER A 31 5.79 -4.03 3.04
CA SER A 31 6.88 -4.95 2.66
C SER A 31 7.36 -5.85 3.80
N GLU A 32 7.49 -5.33 5.01
CA GLU A 32 7.85 -6.11 6.21
C GLU A 32 6.83 -7.21 6.51
N ARG A 33 5.54 -6.95 6.33
CA ARG A 33 4.52 -7.97 6.57
C ARG A 33 4.50 -9.04 5.51
N ARG A 34 4.76 -8.67 4.26
CA ARG A 34 4.96 -9.65 3.18
C ARG A 34 6.19 -10.52 3.46
N ALA A 35 7.31 -9.92 3.86
CA ALA A 35 8.58 -10.63 4.08
C ALA A 35 8.60 -11.44 5.38
N TYR A 36 8.18 -10.87 6.51
CA TYR A 36 8.35 -11.47 7.83
C TYR A 36 7.14 -12.28 8.29
N TYR A 37 5.95 -11.93 7.82
CA TYR A 37 4.69 -12.58 8.22
C TYR A 37 4.03 -13.33 7.06
N HIS A 38 4.70 -13.44 5.92
CA HIS A 38 4.27 -14.19 4.76
C HIS A 38 2.84 -13.85 4.29
N GLU A 39 2.50 -12.54 4.30
CA GLU A 39 1.24 -12.07 3.77
C GLU A 39 1.20 -12.23 2.25
N THR A 40 0.46 -13.23 1.78
CA THR A 40 0.27 -13.53 0.36
C THR A 40 -0.80 -12.62 -0.26
N PRO A 41 -0.89 -12.54 -1.60
CA PRO A 41 -1.96 -11.80 -2.27
C PRO A 41 -3.36 -12.19 -1.80
N GLU A 42 -3.61 -13.48 -1.57
CA GLU A 42 -4.90 -14.01 -1.09
C GLU A 42 -5.22 -13.49 0.32
N ILE A 43 -4.25 -13.53 1.23
CA ILE A 43 -4.41 -12.99 2.59
C ILE A 43 -4.68 -11.50 2.52
N LEU A 44 -3.97 -10.77 1.67
CA LEU A 44 -4.12 -9.32 1.52
C LEU A 44 -5.48 -8.96 0.92
N LYS A 45 -5.95 -9.71 -0.06
CA LYS A 45 -7.32 -9.57 -0.60
C LYS A 45 -8.37 -9.67 0.50
N GLU A 46 -8.32 -10.72 1.33
CA GLU A 46 -9.25 -10.89 2.44
C GLU A 46 -9.18 -9.72 3.44
N LYS A 47 -7.97 -9.25 3.76
CA LYS A 47 -7.79 -8.08 4.63
C LYS A 47 -8.41 -6.81 4.06
N VAL A 48 -8.25 -6.58 2.76
CA VAL A 48 -8.85 -5.43 2.08
C VAL A 48 -10.37 -5.50 2.12
N LEU A 49 -10.96 -6.65 1.78
CA LEU A 49 -12.41 -6.86 1.83
C LEU A 49 -12.96 -6.60 3.23
N LEU A 50 -12.30 -7.13 4.27
CA LEU A 50 -12.71 -6.94 5.66
C LEU A 50 -12.54 -5.49 6.13
N ALA A 51 -11.50 -4.80 5.70
CA ALA A 51 -11.31 -3.39 6.00
C ALA A 51 -12.45 -2.54 5.42
N LEU A 52 -12.75 -2.71 4.13
CA LEU A 52 -13.84 -2.01 3.44
C LEU A 52 -15.20 -2.32 4.08
N ALA A 53 -15.48 -3.59 4.40
CA ALA A 53 -16.72 -4.01 5.05
C ALA A 53 -16.91 -3.42 6.46
N ASN A 54 -15.84 -2.97 7.11
CA ASN A 54 -15.88 -2.31 8.41
C ASN A 54 -15.69 -0.78 8.34
N GLY A 55 -15.82 -0.18 7.16
CA GLY A 55 -15.74 1.26 6.96
C GLY A 55 -14.32 1.85 7.07
N LEU A 56 -13.28 1.01 6.98
CA LEU A 56 -11.90 1.46 6.96
C LEU A 56 -11.46 1.70 5.51
N THR A 57 -10.69 2.75 5.28
CA THR A 57 -10.02 3.01 4.02
C THR A 57 -8.66 2.31 3.99
N PRO A 58 -8.44 1.30 3.13
CA PRO A 58 -7.13 0.66 3.01
C PRO A 58 -6.10 1.59 2.38
N ILE A 59 -4.93 1.70 3.01
CA ILE A 59 -3.69 2.19 2.39
C ILE A 59 -2.91 0.94 2.00
N PHE A 60 -2.95 0.58 0.72
CA PHE A 60 -2.38 -0.67 0.21
C PHE A 60 -0.98 -0.44 -0.33
N CYS A 61 0.02 -1.02 0.35
CA CYS A 61 1.42 -0.89 0.00
C CYS A 61 1.82 -1.85 -1.11
N ILE A 62 2.53 -1.32 -2.09
CA ILE A 62 3.12 -2.03 -3.23
C ILE A 62 4.56 -1.57 -3.44
N GLY A 63 5.41 -2.43 -3.95
CA GLY A 63 6.80 -2.08 -4.25
C GLY A 63 7.67 -3.29 -4.47
N GLU A 64 8.80 -3.06 -5.11
CA GLU A 64 9.79 -4.04 -5.50
C GLU A 64 11.04 -4.00 -4.62
N VAL A 65 11.77 -5.12 -4.55
CA VAL A 65 13.10 -5.21 -3.96
C VAL A 65 14.18 -4.80 -4.97
N LEU A 66 15.43 -4.59 -4.49
CA LEU A 66 16.52 -4.09 -5.33
C LEU A 66 16.82 -5.02 -6.52
N GLU A 67 16.85 -6.31 -6.29
CA GLU A 67 17.12 -7.32 -7.30
C GLU A 67 16.09 -7.28 -8.44
N GLU A 68 14.84 -7.07 -8.11
CA GLU A 68 13.75 -6.93 -9.09
C GLU A 68 13.88 -5.64 -9.89
N ARG A 69 14.28 -4.55 -9.23
CA ARG A 69 14.53 -3.26 -9.89
C ARG A 69 15.71 -3.34 -10.85
N GLU A 70 16.84 -3.90 -10.41
CA GLU A 70 18.04 -4.05 -11.23
C GLU A 70 17.82 -5.02 -12.41
N ALA A 71 16.95 -6.01 -12.24
CA ALA A 71 16.53 -6.92 -13.31
C ALA A 71 15.49 -6.30 -14.28
N GLY A 72 15.06 -5.07 -14.05
CA GLY A 72 14.03 -4.42 -14.86
C GLY A 72 12.62 -4.99 -14.69
N LYS A 73 12.36 -5.77 -13.61
CA LYS A 73 11.08 -6.46 -13.34
C LYS A 73 10.12 -5.66 -12.44
N HIS A 74 10.50 -4.47 -12.01
CA HIS A 74 9.73 -3.67 -11.06
C HIS A 74 8.29 -3.41 -11.52
N PHE A 75 8.05 -3.21 -12.80
CA PHE A 75 6.70 -3.04 -13.34
C PHE A 75 5.86 -4.31 -13.21
N ASP A 76 6.45 -5.47 -13.55
CA ASP A 76 5.74 -6.75 -13.46
C ASP A 76 5.39 -7.10 -12.01
N VAL A 77 6.31 -6.81 -11.08
CA VAL A 77 6.10 -7.03 -9.65
C VAL A 77 4.96 -6.16 -9.13
N VAL A 78 5.01 -4.85 -9.37
CA VAL A 78 3.98 -3.91 -8.92
C VAL A 78 2.63 -4.27 -9.55
N LYS A 79 2.61 -4.61 -10.83
CA LYS A 79 1.41 -5.06 -11.53
C LYS A 79 0.82 -6.30 -10.88
N ALA A 80 1.62 -7.34 -10.65
CA ALA A 80 1.16 -8.58 -10.02
C ALA A 80 0.59 -8.33 -8.61
N GLN A 81 1.26 -7.51 -7.79
CA GLN A 81 0.79 -7.17 -6.45
C GLN A 81 -0.60 -6.52 -6.45
N VAL A 82 -0.87 -5.65 -7.43
CA VAL A 82 -2.18 -4.99 -7.59
C VAL A 82 -3.21 -5.97 -8.15
N GLU A 83 -2.89 -6.68 -9.24
CA GLU A 83 -3.82 -7.56 -9.93
C GLU A 83 -4.28 -8.72 -9.03
N GLU A 84 -3.34 -9.41 -8.39
CA GLU A 84 -3.64 -10.59 -7.59
C GLU A 84 -4.42 -10.27 -6.31
N SER A 85 -4.20 -9.08 -5.73
CA SER A 85 -4.83 -8.68 -4.48
C SER A 85 -6.12 -7.88 -4.65
N LEU A 86 -6.25 -7.06 -5.72
CA LEU A 86 -7.28 -6.03 -5.80
C LEU A 86 -8.23 -6.15 -7.00
N PHE A 87 -7.86 -6.82 -8.10
CA PHE A 87 -8.70 -6.86 -9.32
C PHE A 87 -10.01 -7.64 -9.19
N ASN A 88 -10.26 -8.28 -8.06
CA ASN A 88 -11.54 -8.91 -7.76
C ASN A 88 -12.56 -7.96 -7.10
N LEU A 89 -12.15 -6.72 -6.83
CA LEU A 89 -13.01 -5.70 -6.23
C LEU A 89 -13.89 -5.05 -7.29
N SER A 90 -15.03 -4.52 -6.85
CA SER A 90 -15.81 -3.62 -7.70
C SER A 90 -15.03 -2.32 -7.97
N ALA A 91 -15.36 -1.62 -9.06
CA ALA A 91 -14.77 -0.31 -9.34
C ALA A 91 -15.01 0.70 -8.20
N GLU A 92 -16.18 0.64 -7.56
CA GLU A 92 -16.52 1.47 -6.40
C GLU A 92 -15.61 1.18 -5.20
N ASP A 93 -15.38 -0.10 -4.88
CA ASP A 93 -14.54 -0.49 -3.74
C ASP A 93 -13.06 -0.23 -4.01
N PHE A 94 -12.62 -0.46 -5.24
CA PHE A 94 -11.26 -0.10 -5.66
C PHE A 94 -11.02 1.41 -5.53
N GLY A 95 -11.99 2.23 -5.89
CA GLY A 95 -11.92 3.69 -5.76
C GLY A 95 -11.82 4.21 -4.31
N LYS A 96 -12.07 3.35 -3.31
CA LYS A 96 -11.88 3.66 -1.88
C LYS A 96 -10.48 3.35 -1.37
N ILE A 97 -9.62 2.72 -2.18
CA ILE A 97 -8.29 2.28 -1.76
C ILE A 97 -7.25 3.34 -2.14
N ILE A 98 -6.34 3.61 -1.23
CA ILE A 98 -5.15 4.42 -1.48
C ILE A 98 -4.00 3.46 -1.81
N LEU A 99 -3.39 3.60 -2.99
CA LEU A 99 -2.18 2.85 -3.32
C LEU A 99 -0.95 3.62 -2.84
N ALA A 100 -0.11 2.97 -2.05
CA ALA A 100 1.13 3.52 -1.54
C ALA A 100 2.32 2.78 -2.16
N TYR A 101 3.05 3.46 -3.04
CA TYR A 101 4.28 2.90 -3.60
C TYR A 101 5.43 3.03 -2.60
N GLU A 102 6.03 1.90 -2.29
CA GLU A 102 7.08 1.73 -1.29
C GLU A 102 8.30 1.05 -1.94
N PRO A 103 9.29 1.81 -2.45
CA PRO A 103 10.50 1.21 -2.99
C PRO A 103 11.27 0.49 -1.86
N VAL A 104 11.10 -0.83 -1.75
CA VAL A 104 11.60 -1.64 -0.62
C VAL A 104 13.11 -1.50 -0.47
N TRP A 105 13.83 -1.37 -1.59
CA TRP A 105 15.28 -1.14 -1.62
C TRP A 105 15.73 0.20 -1.03
N ALA A 106 14.82 1.14 -0.82
CA ALA A 106 15.11 2.42 -0.19
C ALA A 106 14.85 2.43 1.33
N ILE A 107 14.10 1.42 1.85
CA ILE A 107 13.71 1.38 3.26
C ILE A 107 14.91 1.00 4.13
N GLY A 108 15.33 1.89 5.05
CA GLY A 108 16.39 1.62 6.03
C GLY A 108 17.80 1.45 5.45
N THR A 109 18.00 1.66 4.15
CA THR A 109 19.29 1.45 3.47
C THR A 109 20.12 2.71 3.33
N GLY A 110 19.55 3.88 3.60
CA GLY A 110 20.16 5.18 3.30
C GLY A 110 20.07 5.59 1.82
N LYS A 111 19.52 4.73 0.95
CA LYS A 111 19.16 5.08 -0.44
C LYS A 111 17.78 5.74 -0.44
N THR A 112 17.55 6.62 -1.40
CA THR A 112 16.24 7.24 -1.63
C THR A 112 15.87 7.08 -3.10
N ALA A 113 14.60 6.81 -3.38
CA ALA A 113 14.11 6.88 -4.75
C ALA A 113 14.17 8.33 -5.23
N THR A 114 14.55 8.56 -6.47
CA THR A 114 14.43 9.88 -7.09
C THR A 114 12.96 10.19 -7.37
N ALA A 115 12.62 11.47 -7.51
CA ALA A 115 11.29 11.89 -7.91
C ALA A 115 10.86 11.26 -9.24
N ASP A 116 11.79 11.13 -10.20
CA ASP A 116 11.52 10.51 -11.49
C ASP A 116 11.22 9.01 -11.36
N GLN A 117 11.92 8.29 -10.49
CA GLN A 117 11.65 6.87 -10.22
C GLN A 117 10.29 6.67 -9.57
N ALA A 118 9.90 7.53 -8.64
CA ALA A 118 8.57 7.51 -8.05
C ALA A 118 7.50 7.82 -9.11
N GLN A 119 7.70 8.88 -9.89
CA GLN A 119 6.80 9.29 -10.97
C GLN A 119 6.62 8.18 -12.03
N GLU A 120 7.69 7.48 -12.37
CA GLU A 120 7.66 6.35 -13.31
C GLU A 120 6.69 5.26 -12.86
N ILE A 121 6.77 4.84 -11.59
CA ILE A 121 5.87 3.83 -11.04
C ILE A 121 4.44 4.35 -10.88
N HIS A 122 4.26 5.58 -10.40
CA HIS A 122 2.94 6.18 -10.30
C HIS A 122 2.28 6.30 -11.68
N ALA A 123 3.02 6.74 -12.69
CA ALA A 123 2.52 6.82 -14.06
C ALA A 123 2.19 5.44 -14.63
N PHE A 124 2.97 4.40 -14.30
CA PHE A 124 2.71 3.03 -14.71
C PHE A 124 1.41 2.50 -14.06
N ILE A 125 1.24 2.68 -12.76
CA ILE A 125 0.03 2.28 -12.04
C ILE A 125 -1.21 2.98 -12.61
N ARG A 126 -1.06 4.24 -13.04
CA ARG A 126 -2.13 5.06 -13.62
C ARG A 126 -2.38 4.84 -15.10
N LYS A 127 -1.49 4.14 -15.82
CA LYS A 127 -1.68 3.79 -17.23
C LYS A 127 -2.20 2.36 -17.35
N PRO A 128 -3.47 2.10 -17.25
CA PRO A 128 -3.95 0.75 -17.40
C PRO A 128 -4.55 0.58 -18.79
N SER A 129 -4.36 -0.58 -19.31
CA SER A 129 -5.13 -1.04 -20.47
C SER A 129 -6.65 -1.09 -20.20
N ASN A 130 -7.09 -1.03 -18.95
CA ASN A 130 -8.51 -1.11 -18.56
C ASN A 130 -8.92 -0.27 -17.33
N ALA A 131 -8.07 0.56 -16.76
CA ALA A 131 -8.39 1.36 -15.58
C ALA A 131 -8.46 2.88 -15.85
N ALA A 132 -8.61 3.30 -17.11
CA ALA A 132 -8.65 4.70 -17.51
C ALA A 132 -9.74 5.52 -16.80
N GLU A 133 -10.80 4.87 -16.30
CA GLU A 133 -11.88 5.52 -15.55
C GLU A 133 -11.59 5.64 -14.05
N LEU A 134 -10.68 4.81 -13.49
CA LEU A 134 -10.40 4.76 -12.06
C LEU A 134 -9.39 5.80 -11.59
N PHE A 135 -8.54 6.31 -12.50
CA PHE A 135 -7.42 7.17 -12.16
C PHE A 135 -7.43 8.53 -12.85
N ALA A 136 -8.56 9.19 -12.88
CA ALA A 136 -8.73 10.51 -13.49
C ALA A 136 -8.12 11.68 -12.70
N LYS A 137 -7.21 11.44 -11.74
CA LYS A 137 -6.61 12.50 -10.92
C LYS A 137 -5.10 12.65 -11.14
N PRO A 138 -4.56 13.89 -11.10
CA PRO A 138 -3.12 14.14 -11.24
C PRO A 138 -2.31 13.71 -10.01
N ASP A 139 -1.34 13.13 -10.23
CA ASP A 139 -0.06 12.56 -9.87
C ASP A 139 0.28 12.11 -8.45
N VAL A 140 0.47 12.76 -7.45
CA VAL A 140 0.85 12.26 -6.11
C VAL A 140 0.09 13.02 -5.04
N ASP A 141 -0.84 12.35 -4.37
CA ASP A 141 -1.71 13.00 -3.40
C ASP A 141 -1.14 13.01 -1.97
N GLY A 142 0.04 12.42 -1.76
CA GLY A 142 0.62 12.37 -0.43
C GLY A 142 1.83 11.45 -0.28
N GLY A 143 2.37 11.35 0.92
CA GLY A 143 3.52 10.52 1.26
C GLY A 143 3.27 9.62 2.47
N LEU A 144 3.65 8.34 2.37
CA LEU A 144 3.76 7.44 3.51
C LEU A 144 5.17 7.56 4.10
N ILE A 145 5.27 8.13 5.30
CA ILE A 145 6.55 8.50 5.91
C ILE A 145 6.86 7.54 7.05
N GLY A 146 7.97 6.77 6.92
CA GLY A 146 8.46 5.84 7.91
C GLY A 146 9.44 6.48 8.92
N GLY A 147 10.68 5.99 8.97
CA GLY A 147 11.69 6.37 9.98
C GLY A 147 11.95 7.88 10.10
N ALA A 148 11.77 8.67 9.04
CA ALA A 148 11.91 10.14 9.11
C ALA A 148 10.85 10.81 10.00
N ALA A 149 9.67 10.18 10.17
CA ALA A 149 8.62 10.67 11.05
C ALA A 149 8.96 10.56 12.54
N LEU A 150 9.99 9.78 12.90
CA LEU A 150 10.47 9.64 14.27
C LEU A 150 11.26 10.86 14.77
N LYS A 151 11.64 11.76 13.88
CA LYS A 151 12.35 13.01 14.20
C LYS A 151 11.50 14.20 13.76
N ALA A 152 11.10 15.05 14.72
CA ALA A 152 10.20 16.18 14.48
C ALA A 152 10.67 17.11 13.35
N ASP A 153 11.95 17.51 13.36
CA ASP A 153 12.50 18.41 12.33
C ASP A 153 12.47 17.79 10.93
N SER A 154 12.76 16.48 10.83
CA SER A 154 12.70 15.76 9.55
C SER A 154 11.25 15.64 9.05
N PHE A 155 10.31 15.36 9.95
CA PHE A 155 8.89 15.27 9.62
C PHE A 155 8.32 16.64 9.20
N MET A 156 8.66 17.70 9.95
CA MET A 156 8.25 19.08 9.60
C MET A 156 8.76 19.48 8.22
N GLY A 157 10.03 19.17 7.90
CA GLY A 157 10.59 19.45 6.57
C GLY A 157 9.84 18.76 5.43
N ILE A 158 9.27 17.58 5.69
CA ILE A 158 8.48 16.84 4.70
C ILE A 158 7.10 17.45 4.54
N ILE A 159 6.37 17.67 5.64
CA ILE A 159 4.98 18.17 5.58
C ILE A 159 4.87 19.62 5.11
N THR A 160 5.94 20.39 5.17
CA THR A 160 5.99 21.77 4.64
C THR A 160 6.47 21.87 3.19
N ALA A 161 6.81 20.74 2.56
CA ALA A 161 7.25 20.67 1.16
C ALA A 161 6.09 20.49 0.16
N PHE A 162 4.85 20.37 0.65
CA PHE A 162 3.63 20.26 -0.17
C PHE A 162 2.90 21.58 -0.29
#